data_6e7c4759b9a8d3fc4ca627867a8e4b8e
#
_entry.id   6e7c4759b9a8d3fc4ca627867a8e4b8e
#
_cell.length_a   1.000
_cell.length_b   1.000
_cell.length_c   1.000
_cell.angle_alpha   90.00
_cell.angle_beta   90.00
_cell.angle_gamma   90.00
#
_symmetry.space_group_name_H-M   'P 1'
#
loop_
_entity.id
_entity.type
_entity.pdbx_description
1 polymer ?
#
loop_
_entity_poly.entity_id
_entity_poly.type
_entity_poly.pdbx_seq_one_letter_code
_entity_poly.pdbx_strand_id
1 'polypeptide(L)'
;MDADVLVVGAGPTGLMLANQLARRGVRALVIDRHAGPSLQTRALGVQARTLEIYAQLGIVEPALRLGKRATGANLWVQGRRTARIPLGDIGRDLSPYPFLLILGQDDNERLLGDALRDRGTAVQWNTELVGLAQDANQFRASLKYPDGTIGEVTAAWVAGCDGARSAVRELSGIAFEGAPYEHVFFVADIQVTGSMMPDELNVYLWREGFHLLFPMRGADHWRLVGILPTHLRERHDLKFEDVIASVRQEMGTAMSFKECSWFSTYRIHHRCAARFRDRRCFLLGDAAHIHSPVGAQGMNTGLQDAYNLAWKLALVVSGGAGAALLDSYEHERLPVARRLLSTTDRAFSLLVSDNWLAGLFRTRVLAKIMAFAMSLDRIRLFAFRTISQTGIRYPQSALSETLAGLRDSAPRAGDRFPWLRLRFQPNSPTENLFARLDDTRFNLIAIGQPAPADGVPGLGDLLRIHEVPSDAANDRELARAQIPQPSFYLLRPDGHVGLAGTHLDAAAVIRYASERLHLGINGV
;
A
#
# COMPACT_ATOMS: atom_id res chain seq x y z
N MET A 1 -5.38 23.08 22.56
CA MET A 1 -4.91 21.93 21.78
C MET A 1 -4.38 22.47 20.46
N ASP A 2 -3.09 22.23 20.17
CA ASP A 2 -2.39 22.84 19.05
C ASP A 2 -2.77 22.14 17.72
N ALA A 3 -3.01 20.84 17.76
CA ALA A 3 -3.47 20.05 16.64
C ALA A 3 -4.49 18.99 17.06
N ASP A 4 -5.31 18.52 16.12
CA ASP A 4 -6.19 17.37 16.35
C ASP A 4 -5.38 16.07 16.28
N VAL A 5 -4.42 16.01 15.34
CA VAL A 5 -3.52 14.86 15.14
C VAL A 5 -2.08 15.32 14.98
N LEU A 6 -1.18 14.77 15.77
CA LEU A 6 0.27 14.87 15.55
C LEU A 6 0.72 13.69 14.69
N VAL A 7 1.23 13.98 13.50
CA VAL A 7 1.83 12.99 12.59
C VAL A 7 3.34 13.10 12.69
N VAL A 8 3.97 12.05 13.21
CA VAL A 8 5.42 12.00 13.40
C VAL A 8 6.04 11.19 12.27
N GLY A 9 6.83 11.85 11.43
CA GLY A 9 7.45 11.30 10.22
C GLY A 9 6.72 11.75 8.95
N ALA A 10 7.47 12.38 8.03
CA ALA A 10 7.01 12.87 6.74
C ALA A 10 7.52 12.01 5.56
N GLY A 11 7.72 10.72 5.79
CA GLY A 11 7.88 9.73 4.72
C GLY A 11 6.55 9.47 3.99
N PRO A 12 6.51 8.55 3.00
CA PRO A 12 5.32 8.31 2.19
C PRO A 12 4.05 8.03 3.02
N THR A 13 4.17 7.24 4.11
CA THR A 13 3.04 6.89 5.00
C THR A 13 2.48 8.11 5.72
N GLY A 14 3.34 8.93 6.34
CA GLY A 14 2.90 10.12 7.07
C GLY A 14 2.34 11.19 6.15
N LEU A 15 2.97 11.40 4.99
CA LEU A 15 2.46 12.33 3.97
C LEU A 15 1.10 11.88 3.42
N MET A 16 0.88 10.57 3.22
CA MET A 16 -0.43 10.04 2.82
C MET A 16 -1.47 10.29 3.91
N LEU A 17 -1.15 9.98 5.16
CA LEU A 17 -2.06 10.24 6.29
C LEU A 17 -2.42 11.72 6.38
N ALA A 18 -1.44 12.60 6.33
CA ALA A 18 -1.64 14.04 6.40
C ALA A 18 -2.52 14.57 5.25
N ASN A 19 -2.28 14.12 4.01
CA ASN A 19 -3.13 14.46 2.86
C ASN A 19 -4.58 14.02 3.06
N GLN A 20 -4.80 12.81 3.55
CA GLN A 20 -6.13 12.27 3.77
C GLN A 20 -6.86 12.96 4.93
N LEU A 21 -6.14 13.36 5.97
CA LEU A 21 -6.67 14.16 7.09
C LEU A 21 -7.04 15.59 6.63
N ALA A 22 -6.14 16.26 5.90
CA ALA A 22 -6.37 17.61 5.39
C ALA A 22 -7.61 17.68 4.47
N ARG A 23 -7.81 16.69 3.59
CA ARG A 23 -9.02 16.60 2.74
C ARG A 23 -10.33 16.48 3.53
N ARG A 24 -10.24 16.07 4.79
CA ARG A 24 -11.38 15.89 5.70
C ARG A 24 -11.47 16.97 6.77
N GLY A 25 -10.71 18.06 6.61
CA GLY A 25 -10.73 19.20 7.51
C GLY A 25 -10.12 18.96 8.89
N VAL A 26 -9.33 17.90 9.08
CA VAL A 26 -8.63 17.60 10.33
C VAL A 26 -7.33 18.40 10.40
N ARG A 27 -7.10 19.11 11.49
CA ARG A 27 -5.87 19.89 11.73
C ARG A 27 -4.73 18.95 12.13
N ALA A 28 -3.89 18.59 11.17
CA ALA A 28 -2.72 17.77 11.40
C ALA A 28 -1.45 18.63 11.55
N LEU A 29 -0.70 18.41 12.62
CA LEU A 29 0.68 18.87 12.75
C LEU A 29 1.60 17.76 12.26
N VAL A 30 2.36 18.01 11.20
CA VAL A 30 3.29 17.03 10.60
C VAL A 30 4.71 17.44 10.88
N ILE A 31 5.47 16.57 11.53
CA ILE A 31 6.88 16.82 11.88
C ILE A 31 7.78 15.75 11.28
N ASP A 32 9.01 16.13 10.94
CA ASP A 32 10.08 15.18 10.60
C ASP A 32 11.44 15.70 11.08
N ARG A 33 12.25 14.78 11.61
CA ARG A 33 13.60 15.10 12.11
C ARG A 33 14.60 15.43 11.00
N HIS A 34 14.34 15.04 9.75
CA HIS A 34 15.18 15.34 8.60
C HIS A 34 14.92 16.76 8.09
N ALA A 35 15.88 17.27 7.31
CA ALA A 35 15.81 18.62 6.74
C ALA A 35 14.83 18.75 5.55
N GLY A 36 14.31 17.64 5.05
CA GLY A 36 13.43 17.61 3.88
C GLY A 36 13.16 16.19 3.43
N PRO A 37 12.48 16.03 2.28
CA PRO A 37 12.23 14.71 1.67
C PRO A 37 13.53 13.93 1.47
N SER A 38 13.41 12.61 1.46
CA SER A 38 14.57 11.73 1.24
C SER A 38 15.25 12.05 -0.09
N LEU A 39 16.58 12.19 -0.06
CA LEU A 39 17.39 12.33 -1.27
C LEU A 39 17.75 10.96 -1.87
N GLN A 40 17.49 9.88 -1.13
CA GLN A 40 17.83 8.52 -1.50
C GLN A 40 16.56 7.71 -1.68
N THR A 41 16.41 7.13 -2.84
CA THR A 41 15.31 6.22 -3.12
C THR A 41 15.56 4.85 -2.50
N ARG A 42 14.78 4.46 -1.49
CA ARG A 42 14.85 3.11 -0.89
C ARG A 42 13.79 2.19 -1.48
N ALA A 43 12.57 2.69 -1.70
CA ALA A 43 11.48 1.98 -2.33
C ALA A 43 11.23 2.51 -3.74
N LEU A 44 10.86 1.62 -4.68
CA LEU A 44 10.67 1.97 -6.09
C LEU A 44 9.29 1.62 -6.63
N GLY A 45 8.63 0.64 -6.04
CA GLY A 45 7.42 0.11 -6.65
C GLY A 45 6.16 0.74 -6.08
N VAL A 46 5.31 1.31 -6.94
CA VAL A 46 3.95 1.73 -6.61
C VAL A 46 2.98 0.74 -7.25
N GLN A 47 2.24 0.02 -6.42
CA GLN A 47 1.34 -1.05 -6.83
C GLN A 47 -0.02 -0.51 -7.31
N ALA A 48 -0.77 -1.34 -8.06
CA ALA A 48 -2.07 -0.97 -8.61
C ALA A 48 -3.02 -0.40 -7.55
N ARG A 49 -3.11 -1.00 -6.36
CA ARG A 49 -3.97 -0.48 -5.29
C ARG A 49 -3.58 0.93 -4.84
N THR A 50 -2.31 1.20 -4.74
CA THR A 50 -1.81 2.54 -4.39
C THR A 50 -2.11 3.57 -5.49
N LEU A 51 -2.01 3.18 -6.77
CA LEU A 51 -2.39 4.06 -7.89
C LEU A 51 -3.89 4.37 -7.88
N GLU A 52 -4.75 3.43 -7.45
CA GLU A 52 -6.18 3.72 -7.24
C GLU A 52 -6.40 4.76 -6.14
N ILE A 53 -5.63 4.66 -5.04
CA ILE A 53 -5.67 5.66 -3.95
C ILE A 53 -5.12 7.01 -4.45
N TYR A 54 -4.07 7.01 -5.27
CA TYR A 54 -3.54 8.24 -5.88
C TYR A 54 -4.54 8.89 -6.85
N ALA A 55 -5.35 8.09 -7.55
CA ALA A 55 -6.44 8.62 -8.38
C ALA A 55 -7.48 9.35 -7.54
N GLN A 56 -7.88 8.78 -6.39
CA GLN A 56 -8.79 9.44 -5.44
C GLN A 56 -8.18 10.70 -4.82
N LEU A 57 -6.85 10.71 -4.62
CA LEU A 57 -6.14 11.88 -4.10
C LEU A 57 -5.90 12.96 -5.18
N GLY A 58 -6.10 12.64 -6.46
CA GLY A 58 -5.88 13.54 -7.59
C GLY A 58 -4.44 13.64 -8.07
N ILE A 59 -3.55 12.72 -7.65
CA ILE A 59 -2.11 12.76 -7.97
C ILE A 59 -1.65 11.61 -8.88
N VAL A 60 -2.56 10.78 -9.39
CA VAL A 60 -2.17 9.63 -10.21
C VAL A 60 -1.51 10.05 -11.53
N GLU A 61 -2.03 11.06 -12.21
CA GLU A 61 -1.47 11.51 -13.49
C GLU A 61 -0.05 12.08 -13.35
N PRO A 62 0.26 12.97 -12.37
CA PRO A 62 1.64 13.32 -12.07
C PRO A 62 2.52 12.10 -11.74
N ALA A 63 2.04 11.15 -10.93
CA ALA A 63 2.79 9.93 -10.62
C ALA A 63 3.12 9.11 -11.88
N LEU A 64 2.15 8.95 -12.80
CA LEU A 64 2.33 8.23 -14.06
C LEU A 64 3.31 8.92 -15.02
N ARG A 65 3.40 10.26 -14.98
CA ARG A 65 4.38 11.01 -15.77
C ARG A 65 5.80 10.91 -15.21
N LEU A 66 5.93 10.86 -13.88
CA LEU A 66 7.22 10.75 -13.21
C LEU A 66 7.78 9.32 -13.24
N GLY A 67 6.92 8.34 -13.10
CA GLY A 67 7.31 6.93 -13.01
C GLY A 67 7.39 6.22 -14.36
N LYS A 68 7.92 4.99 -14.33
CA LYS A 68 8.01 4.09 -15.48
C LYS A 68 7.09 2.89 -15.27
N ARG A 69 6.23 2.59 -16.24
CA ARG A 69 5.29 1.47 -16.17
C ARG A 69 6.02 0.17 -16.50
N ALA A 70 6.09 -0.76 -15.56
CA ALA A 70 6.59 -2.11 -15.78
C ALA A 70 5.40 -3.07 -15.94
N THR A 71 5.19 -3.55 -17.16
CA THR A 71 4.05 -4.42 -17.51
C THR A 71 4.36 -5.91 -17.40
N GLY A 72 5.61 -6.26 -17.13
CA GLY A 72 6.06 -7.64 -17.02
C GLY A 72 7.27 -7.80 -16.11
N ALA A 73 7.52 -9.06 -15.75
CA ALA A 73 8.73 -9.49 -15.07
C ALA A 73 9.35 -10.68 -15.82
N ASN A 74 10.64 -10.60 -16.09
CA ASN A 74 11.40 -11.64 -16.80
C ASN A 74 12.27 -12.42 -15.83
N LEU A 75 12.23 -13.73 -15.94
CA LEU A 75 13.11 -14.63 -15.19
C LEU A 75 14.28 -15.06 -16.08
N TRP A 76 15.48 -14.85 -15.59
CA TRP A 76 16.73 -15.20 -16.25
C TRP A 76 17.48 -16.25 -15.44
N VAL A 77 18.03 -17.24 -16.09
CA VAL A 77 18.91 -18.26 -15.50
C VAL A 77 20.10 -18.46 -16.41
N GLN A 78 21.31 -18.31 -15.87
CA GLN A 78 22.56 -18.46 -16.65
C GLN A 78 22.54 -17.65 -17.96
N GLY A 79 22.10 -16.40 -17.89
CA GLY A 79 22.05 -15.49 -19.03
C GLY A 79 20.95 -15.76 -20.06
N ARG A 80 20.07 -16.73 -19.84
CA ARG A 80 18.96 -17.04 -20.73
C ARG A 80 17.63 -16.68 -20.08
N ARG A 81 16.77 -15.97 -20.83
CA ARG A 81 15.41 -15.71 -20.39
C ARG A 81 14.61 -17.01 -20.41
N THR A 82 14.17 -17.47 -19.24
CA THR A 82 13.47 -18.74 -19.05
C THR A 82 11.96 -18.58 -18.92
N ALA A 83 11.49 -17.43 -18.43
CA ALA A 83 10.07 -17.14 -18.32
C ALA A 83 9.79 -15.64 -18.35
N ARG A 84 8.56 -15.26 -18.71
CA ARG A 84 8.01 -13.92 -18.59
C ARG A 84 6.66 -13.97 -17.90
N ILE A 85 6.43 -13.10 -16.94
CA ILE A 85 5.16 -12.91 -16.23
C ILE A 85 4.52 -11.63 -16.77
N PRO A 86 3.45 -11.71 -17.58
CA PRO A 86 2.83 -10.54 -18.21
C PRO A 86 1.83 -9.88 -17.24
N LEU A 87 2.31 -9.06 -16.31
CA LEU A 87 1.48 -8.42 -15.27
C LEU A 87 0.34 -7.60 -15.85
N GLY A 88 0.59 -6.84 -16.94
CA GLY A 88 -0.41 -6.00 -17.60
C GLY A 88 -1.60 -6.78 -18.15
N ASP A 89 -1.37 -7.96 -18.70
CA ASP A 89 -2.43 -8.80 -19.27
C ASP A 89 -3.30 -9.44 -18.17
N ILE A 90 -2.67 -9.83 -17.05
CA ILE A 90 -3.37 -10.47 -15.94
C ILE A 90 -4.29 -9.48 -15.21
N GLY A 91 -3.83 -8.24 -15.04
CA GLY A 91 -4.52 -7.22 -14.25
C GLY A 91 -5.57 -6.41 -15.00
N ARG A 92 -5.70 -6.59 -16.33
CA ARG A 92 -6.51 -5.74 -17.22
C ARG A 92 -7.96 -5.54 -16.75
N ASP A 93 -8.57 -6.59 -16.18
CA ASP A 93 -9.95 -6.56 -15.71
C ASP A 93 -10.07 -6.43 -14.17
N LEU A 94 -8.95 -6.21 -13.48
CA LEU A 94 -8.92 -6.13 -12.01
C LEU A 94 -8.65 -4.72 -11.50
N SER A 95 -8.00 -3.87 -12.30
CA SER A 95 -7.64 -2.51 -11.92
C SER A 95 -7.46 -1.65 -13.16
N PRO A 96 -7.73 -0.33 -13.10
CA PRO A 96 -7.38 0.61 -14.17
C PRO A 96 -5.86 0.77 -14.35
N TYR A 97 -5.06 0.25 -13.41
CA TYR A 97 -3.59 0.34 -13.38
C TYR A 97 -2.95 -1.07 -13.32
N PRO A 98 -3.07 -1.89 -14.38
CA PRO A 98 -2.63 -3.29 -14.37
C PRO A 98 -1.12 -3.41 -14.59
N PHE A 99 -0.30 -2.65 -13.86
CA PHE A 99 1.16 -2.64 -13.96
C PHE A 99 1.78 -2.25 -12.62
N LEU A 100 3.08 -2.49 -12.47
CA LEU A 100 3.87 -1.90 -11.42
C LEU A 100 4.43 -0.57 -11.92
N LEU A 101 4.16 0.53 -11.22
CA LEU A 101 4.80 1.81 -11.51
C LEU A 101 6.13 1.89 -10.76
N ILE A 102 7.22 2.00 -11.49
CA ILE A 102 8.54 2.28 -10.93
C ILE A 102 8.65 3.79 -10.74
N LEU A 103 8.52 4.21 -9.51
CA LEU A 103 8.60 5.61 -9.06
C LEU A 103 9.46 5.66 -7.80
N GLY A 104 10.52 6.44 -7.83
CA GLY A 104 11.43 6.62 -6.70
C GLY A 104 10.71 7.14 -5.45
N GLN A 105 11.15 6.70 -4.29
CA GLN A 105 10.58 7.17 -3.02
C GLN A 105 10.73 8.69 -2.88
N ASP A 106 11.85 9.26 -3.32
CA ASP A 106 12.12 10.70 -3.34
C ASP A 106 11.10 11.48 -4.18
N ASP A 107 10.82 11.02 -5.40
CA ASP A 107 9.78 11.61 -6.25
C ASP A 107 8.38 11.40 -5.65
N ASN A 108 8.15 10.27 -5.02
CA ASN A 108 6.88 9.96 -4.36
C ASN A 108 6.64 10.86 -3.13
N GLU A 109 7.67 11.08 -2.31
CA GLU A 109 7.59 12.00 -1.17
C GLU A 109 7.35 13.45 -1.62
N ARG A 110 8.04 13.89 -2.69
CA ARG A 110 7.80 15.24 -3.27
C ARG A 110 6.37 15.38 -3.76
N LEU A 111 5.88 14.39 -4.52
CA LEU A 111 4.51 14.40 -5.05
C LEU A 111 3.46 14.50 -3.94
N LEU A 112 3.60 13.71 -2.88
CA LEU A 112 2.70 13.75 -1.72
C LEU A 112 2.87 15.03 -0.90
N GLY A 113 4.10 15.52 -0.76
CA GLY A 113 4.40 16.76 -0.06
C GLY A 113 3.85 18.00 -0.77
N ASP A 114 3.95 18.05 -2.09
CA ASP A 114 3.37 19.12 -2.92
C ASP A 114 1.84 19.12 -2.79
N ALA A 115 1.22 17.94 -2.92
CA ALA A 115 -0.22 17.78 -2.74
C ALA A 115 -0.70 18.20 -1.34
N LEU A 116 0.10 17.97 -0.30
CA LEU A 116 -0.20 18.41 1.06
C LEU A 116 -0.10 19.93 1.20
N ARG A 117 0.94 20.54 0.63
CA ARG A 117 1.15 21.98 0.61
C ARG A 117 0.02 22.72 -0.10
N ASP A 118 -0.45 22.17 -1.24
CA ASP A 118 -1.58 22.71 -2.02
C ASP A 118 -2.88 22.71 -1.19
N ARG A 119 -2.95 21.87 -0.13
CA ARG A 119 -4.06 21.82 0.84
C ARG A 119 -3.83 22.70 2.09
N GLY A 120 -2.80 23.51 2.07
CA GLY A 120 -2.50 24.46 3.15
C GLY A 120 -1.82 23.85 4.38
N THR A 121 -1.32 22.60 4.29
CA THR A 121 -0.59 21.95 5.39
C THR A 121 0.89 21.82 5.03
N ALA A 122 1.77 22.30 5.90
CA ALA A 122 3.22 22.22 5.75
C ALA A 122 3.83 21.20 6.72
N VAL A 123 4.92 20.57 6.30
CA VAL A 123 5.74 19.74 7.19
C VAL A 123 6.72 20.61 7.95
N GLN A 124 6.80 20.43 9.27
CA GLN A 124 7.84 21.02 10.10
C GLN A 124 9.08 20.11 10.07
N TRP A 125 10.01 20.44 9.17
CA TRP A 125 11.27 19.74 9.02
C TRP A 125 12.26 20.10 10.15
N ASN A 126 13.31 19.27 10.34
CA ASN A 126 14.28 19.40 11.44
C ASN A 126 13.61 19.45 12.83
N THR A 127 12.46 18.81 12.97
CA THR A 127 11.68 18.79 14.21
C THR A 127 11.56 17.35 14.69
N GLU A 128 12.13 17.06 15.85
CA GLU A 128 12.25 15.69 16.40
C GLU A 128 11.36 15.51 17.62
N LEU A 129 10.61 14.42 17.67
CA LEU A 129 9.90 13.98 18.86
C LEU A 129 10.90 13.40 19.87
N VAL A 130 11.03 14.04 21.04
CA VAL A 130 11.94 13.61 22.11
C VAL A 130 11.24 13.18 23.39
N GLY A 131 9.95 13.45 23.52
CA GLY A 131 9.13 13.04 24.66
C GLY A 131 7.66 12.92 24.28
N LEU A 132 6.97 11.96 24.90
CA LEU A 132 5.54 11.73 24.65
C LEU A 132 4.88 11.28 25.94
N ALA A 133 3.92 12.06 26.41
CA ALA A 133 3.09 11.73 27.55
C ALA A 133 1.61 11.79 27.16
N GLN A 134 0.82 10.80 27.56
CA GLN A 134 -0.61 10.82 27.29
C GLN A 134 -1.42 10.78 28.59
N ASP A 135 -2.45 11.60 28.64
CA ASP A 135 -3.51 11.51 29.63
C ASP A 135 -4.81 10.91 29.02
N ALA A 136 -5.92 11.00 29.72
CA ALA A 136 -7.18 10.45 29.25
C ALA A 136 -7.69 11.12 27.96
N ASN A 137 -7.36 12.40 27.72
CA ASN A 137 -7.98 13.21 26.69
C ASN A 137 -7.03 13.68 25.57
N GLN A 138 -5.73 13.74 25.85
CA GLN A 138 -4.75 14.32 24.92
C GLN A 138 -3.34 13.76 25.12
N PHE A 139 -2.49 14.04 24.15
CA PHE A 139 -1.05 13.90 24.26
C PHE A 139 -0.39 15.24 24.55
N ARG A 140 0.71 15.19 25.30
CA ARG A 140 1.76 16.22 25.34
C ARG A 140 3.02 15.64 24.72
N ALA A 141 3.47 16.27 23.65
CA ALA A 141 4.66 15.88 22.91
C ALA A 141 5.74 16.94 23.10
N SER A 142 6.93 16.52 23.55
CA SER A 142 8.10 17.37 23.61
C SER A 142 8.83 17.30 22.28
N LEU A 143 8.95 18.43 21.60
CA LEU A 143 9.56 18.56 20.28
C LEU A 143 10.87 19.34 20.38
N LYS A 144 11.94 18.78 19.78
CA LYS A 144 13.20 19.49 19.61
C LYS A 144 13.20 20.19 18.26
N TYR A 145 13.37 21.49 18.25
CA TYR A 145 13.37 22.36 17.09
C TYR A 145 14.77 22.54 16.46
N PRO A 146 14.87 23.13 15.23
CA PRO A 146 16.14 23.32 14.52
C PRO A 146 17.18 24.15 15.30
N ASP A 147 16.75 25.08 16.15
CA ASP A 147 17.60 25.88 16.99
C ASP A 147 18.07 25.18 18.29
N GLY A 148 17.68 23.91 18.45
CA GLY A 148 18.00 23.10 19.62
C GLY A 148 17.07 23.30 20.83
N THR A 149 16.13 24.23 20.77
CA THR A 149 15.15 24.43 21.83
C THR A 149 14.16 23.25 21.90
N ILE A 150 13.63 23.02 23.10
CA ILE A 150 12.57 22.02 23.32
C ILE A 150 11.30 22.77 23.69
N GLY A 151 10.23 22.51 22.93
CA GLY A 151 8.90 23.04 23.24
C GLY A 151 7.88 21.91 23.39
N GLU A 152 6.76 22.22 24.02
CA GLU A 152 5.64 21.28 24.16
C GLU A 152 4.52 21.63 23.18
N VAL A 153 3.92 20.60 22.59
CA VAL A 153 2.70 20.68 21.79
C VAL A 153 1.67 19.67 22.28
N THR A 154 0.40 20.03 22.15
CA THR A 154 -0.73 19.21 22.56
C THR A 154 -1.51 18.73 21.34
N ALA A 155 -1.87 17.43 21.32
CA ALA A 155 -2.69 16.85 20.28
C ALA A 155 -3.68 15.85 20.85
N ALA A 156 -4.86 15.69 20.22
CA ALA A 156 -5.83 14.69 20.64
C ALA A 156 -5.36 13.28 20.31
N TRP A 157 -4.65 13.10 19.20
CA TRP A 157 -4.19 11.82 18.67
C TRP A 157 -2.76 11.93 18.16
N VAL A 158 -2.00 10.81 18.21
CA VAL A 158 -0.65 10.72 17.66
C VAL A 158 -0.57 9.55 16.68
N ALA A 159 0.05 9.79 15.54
CA ALA A 159 0.31 8.79 14.51
C ALA A 159 1.83 8.69 14.27
N GLY A 160 2.44 7.57 14.66
CA GLY A 160 3.84 7.24 14.40
C GLY A 160 4.01 6.71 12.99
N CYS A 161 4.56 7.53 12.11
CA CYS A 161 4.95 7.23 10.74
C CYS A 161 6.48 7.40 10.55
N ASP A 162 7.24 7.34 11.64
CA ASP A 162 8.63 7.73 11.82
C ASP A 162 9.63 6.59 11.54
N GLY A 163 9.15 5.57 10.85
CA GLY A 163 9.99 4.51 10.26
C GLY A 163 10.47 3.46 11.27
N ALA A 164 11.42 2.66 10.83
CA ALA A 164 11.93 1.49 11.56
C ALA A 164 12.41 1.78 12.98
N ARG A 165 12.99 2.97 13.21
CA ARG A 165 13.47 3.47 14.50
C ARG A 165 12.47 4.47 15.09
N SER A 166 11.23 4.04 15.19
CA SER A 166 10.12 4.90 15.62
C SER A 166 10.27 5.33 17.08
N ALA A 167 10.41 6.65 17.30
CA ALA A 167 10.36 7.24 18.62
C ALA A 167 8.95 7.11 19.24
N VAL A 168 7.90 7.21 18.41
CA VAL A 168 6.52 7.03 18.88
C VAL A 168 6.33 5.64 19.45
N ARG A 169 6.78 4.58 18.75
CA ARG A 169 6.70 3.19 19.22
C ARG A 169 7.45 3.01 20.54
N GLU A 170 8.70 3.48 20.60
CA GLU A 170 9.55 3.34 21.78
C GLU A 170 8.99 4.07 22.99
N LEU A 171 8.58 5.34 22.83
CA LEU A 171 8.00 6.14 23.90
C LEU A 171 6.63 5.62 24.36
N SER A 172 5.91 4.91 23.50
CA SER A 172 4.64 4.23 23.85
C SER A 172 4.86 2.85 24.47
N GLY A 173 6.10 2.37 24.61
CA GLY A 173 6.41 1.06 25.18
C GLY A 173 5.87 -0.13 24.38
N ILE A 174 5.67 0.05 23.06
CA ILE A 174 5.17 -1.03 22.18
C ILE A 174 6.35 -1.87 21.69
N ALA A 175 6.32 -3.18 21.99
CA ALA A 175 7.35 -4.10 21.57
C ALA A 175 7.40 -4.26 20.04
N PHE A 176 8.61 -4.42 19.49
CA PHE A 176 8.86 -4.65 18.06
C PHE A 176 9.48 -6.03 17.87
N GLU A 177 8.64 -7.01 17.62
CA GLU A 177 8.96 -8.43 17.58
C GLU A 177 9.53 -8.85 16.22
N GLY A 178 10.48 -9.77 16.20
CA GLY A 178 11.12 -10.33 15.00
C GLY A 178 12.64 -10.24 15.04
N ALA A 179 13.30 -10.50 13.91
CA ALA A 179 14.74 -10.65 13.81
C ALA A 179 15.29 -10.05 12.50
N PRO A 180 16.60 -9.76 12.41
CA PRO A 180 17.25 -9.52 11.13
C PRO A 180 17.39 -10.81 10.33
N TYR A 181 17.38 -10.71 8.99
CA TYR A 181 17.81 -11.81 8.14
C TYR A 181 19.34 -11.96 8.17
N GLU A 182 19.84 -13.17 7.94
CA GLU A 182 21.27 -13.46 7.88
C GLU A 182 21.94 -12.85 6.65
N HIS A 183 21.17 -12.69 5.56
CA HIS A 183 21.68 -12.20 4.29
C HIS A 183 21.82 -10.67 4.29
N VAL A 184 22.94 -10.20 3.74
CA VAL A 184 23.18 -8.79 3.48
C VAL A 184 22.82 -8.50 2.03
N PHE A 185 22.09 -7.44 1.80
CA PHE A 185 21.68 -6.97 0.49
C PHE A 185 22.49 -5.76 0.08
N PHE A 186 22.62 -5.60 -1.21
CA PHE A 186 23.10 -4.35 -1.79
C PHE A 186 22.06 -3.78 -2.75
N VAL A 187 22.13 -2.49 -2.92
CA VAL A 187 21.39 -1.72 -3.92
C VAL A 187 22.33 -0.79 -4.62
N ALA A 188 22.21 -0.70 -5.94
CA ALA A 188 23.01 0.18 -6.77
C ALA A 188 22.16 0.83 -7.86
N ASP A 189 22.34 2.14 -8.05
CA ASP A 189 21.81 2.86 -9.21
C ASP A 189 22.90 2.92 -10.25
N ILE A 190 22.64 2.27 -11.39
CA ILE A 190 23.65 1.98 -12.40
C ILE A 190 23.20 2.35 -13.81
N GLN A 191 24.14 2.69 -14.64
CA GLN A 191 23.96 2.66 -16.08
C GLN A 191 24.52 1.34 -16.63
N VAL A 192 23.64 0.55 -17.25
CA VAL A 192 24.00 -0.75 -17.79
C VAL A 192 23.27 -1.04 -19.09
N THR A 193 24.00 -1.64 -20.04
CA THR A 193 23.46 -2.14 -21.31
C THR A 193 23.76 -3.62 -21.44
N GLY A 194 22.94 -4.36 -22.18
CA GLY A 194 23.11 -5.80 -22.40
C GLY A 194 21.81 -6.55 -22.61
N SER A 195 21.84 -7.84 -22.33
CA SER A 195 20.69 -8.75 -22.55
C SER A 195 19.67 -8.63 -21.42
N MET A 196 18.95 -7.51 -21.36
CA MET A 196 17.82 -7.33 -20.46
C MET A 196 16.59 -6.88 -21.26
N MET A 197 15.40 -7.11 -20.73
CA MET A 197 14.18 -6.59 -21.35
C MET A 197 13.97 -5.15 -20.90
N PRO A 198 14.00 -4.18 -21.82
CA PRO A 198 13.74 -2.78 -21.48
C PRO A 198 12.30 -2.64 -20.96
N ASP A 199 12.08 -1.67 -20.08
CA ASP A 199 10.77 -1.31 -19.53
C ASP A 199 10.05 -2.42 -18.72
N GLU A 200 10.75 -3.51 -18.40
CA GLU A 200 10.23 -4.60 -17.58
C GLU A 200 11.21 -4.95 -16.44
N LEU A 201 10.71 -5.59 -15.42
CA LEU A 201 11.55 -6.14 -14.35
C LEU A 201 12.38 -7.30 -14.91
N ASN A 202 13.65 -7.37 -14.52
CA ASN A 202 14.50 -8.51 -14.85
C ASN A 202 15.04 -9.15 -13.57
N VAL A 203 14.70 -10.42 -13.37
CA VAL A 203 15.07 -11.22 -12.19
C VAL A 203 16.07 -12.27 -12.64
N TYR A 204 17.32 -12.14 -12.23
CA TYR A 204 18.37 -13.09 -12.51
C TYR A 204 18.52 -14.04 -11.32
N LEU A 205 18.21 -15.30 -11.56
CA LEU A 205 18.37 -16.37 -10.56
C LEU A 205 19.71 -17.05 -10.71
N TRP A 206 20.46 -17.13 -9.63
CA TRP A 206 21.72 -17.85 -9.57
C TRP A 206 21.74 -18.82 -8.39
N ARG A 207 22.86 -19.53 -8.20
CA ARG A 207 22.90 -20.68 -7.29
C ARG A 207 22.63 -20.31 -5.83
N GLU A 208 23.09 -19.16 -5.35
CA GLU A 208 23.01 -18.74 -3.95
C GLU A 208 22.04 -17.57 -3.74
N GLY A 209 21.34 -17.10 -4.80
CA GLY A 209 20.45 -15.97 -4.67
C GLY A 209 19.81 -15.47 -5.96
N PHE A 210 19.61 -14.17 -6.00
CA PHE A 210 19.03 -13.48 -7.13
C PHE A 210 19.55 -12.05 -7.24
N HIS A 211 19.43 -11.50 -8.46
CA HIS A 211 19.56 -10.07 -8.73
C HIS A 211 18.29 -9.57 -9.40
N LEU A 212 17.86 -8.38 -9.01
CA LEU A 212 16.71 -7.69 -9.58
C LEU A 212 17.19 -6.43 -10.27
N LEU A 213 16.81 -6.25 -11.53
CA LEU A 213 16.98 -5.00 -12.26
C LEU A 213 15.60 -4.36 -12.43
N PHE A 214 15.44 -3.19 -11.85
CA PHE A 214 14.27 -2.32 -12.03
C PHE A 214 14.61 -1.24 -13.05
N PRO A 215 13.79 -1.05 -14.11
CA PRO A 215 14.03 0.00 -15.08
C PRO A 215 13.75 1.36 -14.43
N MET A 216 14.73 2.25 -14.42
CA MET A 216 14.58 3.60 -13.91
C MET A 216 14.32 4.62 -15.03
N ARG A 217 13.98 5.85 -14.68
CA ARG A 217 13.83 6.94 -15.62
C ARG A 217 15.18 7.29 -16.24
N GLY A 218 15.19 7.48 -17.56
CA GLY A 218 16.40 7.73 -18.34
C GLY A 218 16.81 6.52 -19.16
N ALA A 219 17.67 6.74 -20.16
CA ALA A 219 18.20 5.69 -21.01
C ALA A 219 19.24 4.86 -20.24
N ASP A 220 19.13 3.55 -20.31
CA ASP A 220 20.06 2.59 -19.70
C ASP A 220 20.22 2.69 -18.16
N HIS A 221 19.31 3.43 -17.49
CA HIS A 221 19.31 3.58 -16.04
C HIS A 221 18.52 2.47 -15.37
N TRP A 222 19.18 1.80 -14.42
CA TRP A 222 18.62 0.66 -13.72
C TRP A 222 18.95 0.71 -12.24
N ARG A 223 18.03 0.27 -11.42
CA ARG A 223 18.33 -0.10 -10.04
C ARG A 223 18.59 -1.58 -9.96
N LEU A 224 19.78 -1.94 -9.54
CA LEU A 224 20.19 -3.29 -9.22
C LEU A 224 20.00 -3.53 -7.72
N VAL A 225 19.28 -4.57 -7.37
CA VAL A 225 19.16 -5.08 -6.00
C VAL A 225 19.66 -6.52 -6.00
N GLY A 226 20.55 -6.87 -5.11
CA GLY A 226 21.10 -8.22 -5.05
C GLY A 226 21.50 -8.64 -3.64
N ILE A 227 21.85 -9.92 -3.54
CA ILE A 227 22.39 -10.50 -2.30
C ILE A 227 23.90 -10.45 -2.39
N LEU A 228 24.56 -10.00 -1.33
CA LEU A 228 26.01 -10.05 -1.26
C LEU A 228 26.49 -11.51 -1.23
N PRO A 229 27.50 -11.86 -2.06
CA PRO A 229 28.19 -13.12 -1.96
C PRO A 229 28.71 -13.37 -0.53
N THR A 230 28.76 -14.63 -0.11
CA THR A 230 29.12 -15.02 1.26
C THR A 230 30.47 -14.45 1.71
N HIS A 231 31.47 -14.41 0.82
CA HIS A 231 32.82 -13.90 1.13
C HIS A 231 32.90 -12.38 1.34
N LEU A 232 31.84 -11.62 0.98
CA LEU A 232 31.77 -10.17 1.16
C LEU A 232 30.87 -9.74 2.32
N ARG A 233 30.11 -10.66 2.95
CA ARG A 233 29.07 -10.32 3.95
C ARG A 233 29.60 -9.65 5.22
N GLU A 234 30.86 -9.88 5.58
CA GLU A 234 31.49 -9.33 6.77
C GLU A 234 32.21 -7.99 6.54
N ARG A 235 32.37 -7.59 5.30
CA ARG A 235 33.00 -6.31 4.96
C ARG A 235 31.99 -5.16 5.10
N HIS A 236 32.43 -4.04 5.68
CA HIS A 236 31.61 -2.85 5.93
C HIS A 236 31.91 -1.68 4.99
N ASP A 237 33.02 -1.74 4.26
CA ASP A 237 33.57 -0.68 3.39
C ASP A 237 33.37 -0.97 1.89
N LEU A 238 32.37 -1.77 1.56
CA LEU A 238 32.12 -2.22 0.19
C LEU A 238 31.74 -1.07 -0.73
N LYS A 239 32.33 -1.08 -1.91
CA LYS A 239 31.97 -0.26 -3.07
C LYS A 239 31.37 -1.14 -4.17
N PHE A 240 30.76 -0.52 -5.16
CA PHE A 240 30.15 -1.25 -6.28
C PHE A 240 31.20 -2.08 -7.05
N GLU A 241 32.44 -1.59 -7.15
CA GLU A 241 33.57 -2.27 -7.82
C GLU A 241 33.92 -3.61 -7.16
N ASP A 242 33.70 -3.75 -5.85
CA ASP A 242 33.92 -5.01 -5.12
C ASP A 242 32.89 -6.08 -5.49
N VAL A 243 31.70 -5.68 -5.90
CA VAL A 243 30.55 -6.58 -6.14
C VAL A 243 30.33 -6.87 -7.62
N ILE A 244 30.75 -5.96 -8.51
CA ILE A 244 30.43 -6.02 -9.95
C ILE A 244 30.96 -7.28 -10.65
N ALA A 245 32.11 -7.82 -10.23
CA ALA A 245 32.68 -9.02 -10.81
C ALA A 245 31.79 -10.24 -10.56
N SER A 246 31.31 -10.42 -9.32
CA SER A 246 30.35 -11.47 -8.96
C SER A 246 29.04 -11.30 -9.71
N VAL A 247 28.50 -10.08 -9.74
CA VAL A 247 27.23 -9.77 -10.44
C VAL A 247 27.32 -10.17 -11.92
N ARG A 248 28.39 -9.84 -12.62
CA ARG A 248 28.59 -10.24 -14.02
C ARG A 248 28.61 -11.76 -14.21
N GLN A 249 29.32 -12.46 -13.33
CA GLN A 249 29.41 -13.91 -13.37
C GLN A 249 28.05 -14.58 -13.09
N GLU A 250 27.33 -14.11 -12.07
CA GLU A 250 26.07 -14.66 -11.61
C GLU A 250 24.92 -14.38 -12.59
N MET A 251 24.91 -13.23 -13.21
CA MET A 251 23.93 -12.90 -14.26
C MET A 251 24.19 -13.68 -15.56
N GLY A 252 25.42 -14.11 -15.80
CA GLY A 252 25.79 -14.98 -16.92
C GLY A 252 25.55 -14.40 -18.31
N THR A 253 25.45 -13.07 -18.41
CA THR A 253 25.18 -12.35 -19.66
C THR A 253 26.28 -11.36 -19.98
N ALA A 254 26.44 -11.05 -21.25
CA ALA A 254 27.29 -9.94 -21.70
C ALA A 254 26.59 -8.61 -21.30
N MET A 255 26.93 -8.10 -20.11
CA MET A 255 26.47 -6.81 -19.62
C MET A 255 27.61 -5.83 -19.51
N SER A 256 27.39 -4.62 -20.02
CA SER A 256 28.33 -3.52 -19.91
C SER A 256 27.83 -2.53 -18.87
N PHE A 257 28.50 -2.52 -17.73
CA PHE A 257 28.26 -1.55 -16.67
C PHE A 257 29.12 -0.30 -16.96
N LYS A 258 28.46 0.87 -17.02
CA LYS A 258 29.13 2.14 -17.39
C LYS A 258 29.41 2.99 -16.16
N GLU A 259 28.43 3.18 -15.30
CA GLU A 259 28.47 4.09 -14.16
C GLU A 259 27.64 3.54 -13.01
N CYS A 260 28.08 3.82 -11.77
CA CYS A 260 27.30 3.61 -10.55
C CYS A 260 27.19 4.95 -9.83
N SER A 261 26.00 5.54 -9.84
CA SER A 261 25.73 6.83 -9.19
C SER A 261 25.46 6.72 -7.69
N TRP A 262 25.03 5.56 -7.25
CA TRP A 262 24.78 5.28 -5.84
C TRP A 262 24.91 3.80 -5.53
N PHE A 263 25.51 3.49 -4.37
CA PHE A 263 25.66 2.13 -3.84
C PHE A 263 25.46 2.13 -2.34
N SER A 264 24.76 1.13 -1.83
CA SER A 264 24.58 0.93 -0.39
C SER A 264 24.36 -0.55 -0.08
N THR A 265 24.80 -0.96 1.10
CA THR A 265 24.51 -2.28 1.65
C THR A 265 23.58 -2.16 2.85
N TYR A 266 22.70 -3.14 3.05
CA TYR A 266 21.76 -3.12 4.16
C TYR A 266 21.36 -4.53 4.58
N ARG A 267 21.03 -4.69 5.86
CA ARG A 267 20.40 -5.90 6.39
C ARG A 267 18.90 -5.70 6.44
N ILE A 268 18.21 -6.66 5.89
CA ILE A 268 16.74 -6.70 5.96
C ILE A 268 16.32 -7.24 7.32
N HIS A 269 15.24 -6.69 7.84
CA HIS A 269 14.60 -7.16 9.05
C HIS A 269 13.18 -7.62 8.72
N HIS A 270 12.70 -8.62 9.45
CA HIS A 270 11.29 -8.95 9.53
C HIS A 270 10.83 -8.67 10.95
N ARG A 271 10.10 -7.59 11.14
CA ARG A 271 9.62 -7.16 12.45
C ARG A 271 8.20 -6.63 12.35
N CYS A 272 7.41 -6.89 13.41
CA CYS A 272 6.06 -6.36 13.57
C CYS A 272 5.88 -5.84 14.98
N ALA A 273 5.23 -4.69 15.12
CA ALA A 273 4.81 -4.21 16.42
C ALA A 273 3.78 -5.17 17.02
N ALA A 274 3.88 -5.42 18.32
CA ALA A 274 2.97 -6.31 19.03
C ALA A 274 1.51 -5.84 18.91
N ARG A 275 1.31 -4.53 18.82
CA ARG A 275 0.03 -3.85 18.58
C ARG A 275 0.25 -2.60 17.73
N PHE A 276 -0.78 -2.19 16.98
CA PHE A 276 -0.76 -1.00 16.11
C PHE A 276 -1.44 0.20 16.76
N ARG A 277 -2.06 0.00 17.91
CA ARG A 277 -2.72 1.05 18.68
C ARG A 277 -2.40 0.90 20.17
N ASP A 278 -2.15 2.03 20.83
CA ASP A 278 -2.18 2.15 22.28
C ASP A 278 -3.00 3.38 22.66
N ARG A 279 -4.25 3.15 23.10
CA ARG A 279 -5.22 4.22 23.42
C ARG A 279 -5.40 5.20 22.26
N ARG A 280 -4.76 6.38 22.32
CA ARG A 280 -4.84 7.46 21.32
C ARG A 280 -3.61 7.50 20.40
N CYS A 281 -2.69 6.55 20.52
CA CYS A 281 -1.50 6.42 19.70
C CYS A 281 -1.68 5.33 18.64
N PHE A 282 -1.25 5.59 17.41
CA PHE A 282 -1.26 4.68 16.29
C PHE A 282 0.12 4.52 15.68
N LEU A 283 0.47 3.32 15.21
CA LEU A 283 1.67 3.05 14.45
C LEU A 283 1.31 2.63 13.02
N LEU A 284 2.03 3.19 12.03
CA LEU A 284 1.78 2.98 10.60
C LEU A 284 3.08 2.75 9.84
N GLY A 285 3.00 1.96 8.77
CA GLY A 285 4.15 1.68 7.91
C GLY A 285 5.31 1.05 8.68
N ASP A 286 6.55 1.47 8.39
CA ASP A 286 7.76 0.90 8.99
C ASP A 286 7.84 1.10 10.51
N ALA A 287 7.11 2.03 11.09
CA ALA A 287 6.97 2.16 12.55
C ALA A 287 6.22 0.95 13.16
N ALA A 288 5.30 0.36 12.39
CA ALA A 288 4.48 -0.77 12.78
C ALA A 288 5.03 -2.12 12.27
N HIS A 289 5.58 -2.17 11.05
CA HIS A 289 6.02 -3.42 10.42
C HIS A 289 7.11 -3.19 9.38
N ILE A 290 8.13 -4.06 9.40
CA ILE A 290 9.21 -4.09 8.42
C ILE A 290 9.30 -5.49 7.85
N HIS A 291 9.41 -5.61 6.55
CA HIS A 291 9.53 -6.90 5.86
C HIS A 291 10.53 -6.84 4.69
N SER A 292 10.79 -8.00 4.09
CA SER A 292 11.66 -8.12 2.93
C SER A 292 11.16 -7.29 1.74
N PRO A 293 12.05 -6.76 0.87
CA PRO A 293 11.65 -5.96 -0.31
C PRO A 293 11.01 -6.81 -1.42
N VAL A 294 10.89 -8.12 -1.23
CA VAL A 294 10.29 -9.02 -2.23
C VAL A 294 8.86 -8.58 -2.55
N GLY A 295 8.62 -8.33 -3.83
CA GLY A 295 7.31 -7.87 -4.32
C GLY A 295 7.06 -6.36 -4.20
N ALA A 296 8.02 -5.56 -3.73
CA ALA A 296 7.89 -4.10 -3.58
C ALA A 296 6.63 -3.68 -2.81
N GLN A 297 6.34 -4.32 -1.67
CA GLN A 297 5.05 -4.17 -0.97
C GLN A 297 5.10 -3.23 0.25
N GLY A 298 6.29 -2.97 0.86
CA GLY A 298 6.42 -2.24 2.13
C GLY A 298 5.81 -0.86 2.11
N MET A 299 6.31 0.01 1.26
CA MET A 299 5.79 1.36 1.10
C MET A 299 4.28 1.35 0.82
N ASN A 300 3.82 0.47 -0.08
CA ASN A 300 2.40 0.35 -0.44
C ASN A 300 1.51 -0.08 0.74
N THR A 301 2.02 -0.94 1.62
CA THR A 301 1.30 -1.35 2.84
C THR A 301 1.16 -0.19 3.81
N GLY A 302 2.23 0.58 4.04
CA GLY A 302 2.19 1.78 4.87
C GLY A 302 1.25 2.87 4.33
N LEU A 303 1.23 3.09 3.00
CA LEU A 303 0.27 4.00 2.36
C LEU A 303 -1.18 3.56 2.58
N GLN A 304 -1.44 2.25 2.57
CA GLN A 304 -2.77 1.70 2.87
C GLN A 304 -3.11 1.71 4.36
N ASP A 305 -2.12 1.62 5.27
CA ASP A 305 -2.36 1.83 6.71
C ASP A 305 -2.90 3.25 6.92
N ALA A 306 -2.25 4.25 6.32
CA ALA A 306 -2.66 5.64 6.36
C ALA A 306 -4.07 5.84 5.77
N TYR A 307 -4.36 5.22 4.63
CA TYR A 307 -5.65 5.31 3.96
C TYR A 307 -6.78 4.66 4.77
N ASN A 308 -6.49 3.55 5.46
CA ASN A 308 -7.44 2.86 6.34
C ASN A 308 -7.74 3.66 7.61
N LEU A 309 -6.71 4.28 8.24
CA LEU A 309 -6.88 5.02 9.49
C LEU A 309 -7.54 6.39 9.28
N ALA A 310 -7.16 7.11 8.22
CA ALA A 310 -7.47 8.52 8.06
C ALA A 310 -8.96 8.86 8.13
N TRP A 311 -9.82 8.11 7.44
CA TRP A 311 -11.26 8.36 7.42
C TRP A 311 -11.92 8.07 8.78
N LYS A 312 -11.45 7.03 9.48
CA LYS A 312 -11.92 6.66 10.81
C LYS A 312 -11.56 7.75 11.81
N LEU A 313 -10.30 8.20 11.76
CA LEU A 313 -9.80 9.23 12.63
C LEU A 313 -10.50 10.57 12.39
N ALA A 314 -10.75 10.93 11.13
CA ALA A 314 -11.47 12.14 10.78
C ALA A 314 -12.92 12.15 11.31
N LEU A 315 -13.65 11.05 11.20
CA LEU A 315 -15.00 10.92 11.75
C LEU A 315 -15.02 11.06 13.27
N VAL A 316 -14.03 10.48 13.95
CA VAL A 316 -13.95 10.60 15.43
C VAL A 316 -13.54 12.00 15.86
N VAL A 317 -12.60 12.63 15.17
CA VAL A 317 -12.14 14.01 15.46
C VAL A 317 -13.28 15.02 15.25
N SER A 318 -14.08 14.85 14.19
CA SER A 318 -15.24 15.73 13.92
C SER A 318 -16.44 15.47 14.83
N GLY A 319 -16.37 14.46 15.71
CA GLY A 319 -17.51 14.06 16.55
C GLY A 319 -18.61 13.31 15.79
N GLY A 320 -18.38 12.94 14.50
CA GLY A 320 -19.33 12.18 13.68
C GLY A 320 -19.40 10.71 14.06
N ALA A 321 -18.38 10.17 14.73
CA ALA A 321 -18.37 8.78 15.19
C ALA A 321 -17.76 8.62 16.59
N GLY A 322 -18.15 7.55 17.29
CA GLY A 322 -17.54 7.18 18.56
C GLY A 322 -16.11 6.63 18.41
N ALA A 323 -15.27 6.80 19.45
CA ALA A 323 -13.87 6.39 19.45
C ALA A 323 -13.66 4.87 19.25
N ALA A 324 -14.69 4.04 19.49
CA ALA A 324 -14.67 2.60 19.25
C ALA A 324 -14.44 2.25 17.76
N LEU A 325 -14.82 3.14 16.82
CA LEU A 325 -14.53 2.98 15.40
C LEU A 325 -13.02 2.75 15.14
N LEU A 326 -12.17 3.38 15.93
CA LEU A 326 -10.72 3.32 15.77
C LEU A 326 -10.10 1.98 16.18
N ASP A 327 -10.80 1.14 16.95
CA ASP A 327 -10.34 -0.22 17.30
C ASP A 327 -10.21 -1.08 16.05
N SER A 328 -11.05 -0.83 15.04
CA SER A 328 -11.02 -1.52 13.77
C SER A 328 -9.72 -1.35 12.99
N TYR A 329 -8.92 -0.32 13.25
CA TYR A 329 -7.63 -0.11 12.57
C TYR A 329 -6.67 -1.27 12.85
N GLU A 330 -6.42 -1.56 14.11
CA GLU A 330 -5.52 -2.66 14.49
C GLU A 330 -6.07 -4.01 14.05
N HIS A 331 -7.37 -4.26 14.26
CA HIS A 331 -8.03 -5.51 13.86
C HIS A 331 -7.95 -5.79 12.34
N GLU A 332 -7.90 -4.74 11.53
CA GLU A 332 -7.78 -4.86 10.08
C GLU A 332 -6.32 -4.91 9.61
N ARG A 333 -5.44 -4.06 10.15
CA ARG A 333 -4.09 -3.86 9.58
C ARG A 333 -3.03 -4.77 10.17
N LEU A 334 -3.10 -5.14 11.45
CA LEU A 334 -2.16 -6.07 12.08
C LEU A 334 -2.18 -7.47 11.41
N PRO A 335 -3.35 -8.09 11.11
CA PRO A 335 -3.38 -9.35 10.37
C PRO A 335 -2.81 -9.25 8.95
N VAL A 336 -3.00 -8.10 8.26
CA VAL A 336 -2.40 -7.87 6.94
C VAL A 336 -0.88 -7.85 7.03
N ALA A 337 -0.32 -7.11 7.97
CA ALA A 337 1.12 -7.06 8.20
C ALA A 337 1.71 -8.43 8.54
N ARG A 338 1.08 -9.18 9.46
CA ARG A 338 1.50 -10.55 9.82
C ARG A 338 1.44 -11.53 8.65
N ARG A 339 0.39 -11.45 7.83
CA ARG A 339 0.27 -12.25 6.59
C ARG A 339 1.37 -11.89 5.60
N LEU A 340 1.63 -10.59 5.42
CA LEU A 340 2.68 -10.11 4.52
C LEU A 340 4.05 -10.64 4.97
N LEU A 341 4.39 -10.52 6.26
CA LEU A 341 5.61 -11.09 6.83
C LEU A 341 5.71 -12.59 6.54
N SER A 342 4.70 -13.38 6.90
CA SER A 342 4.74 -14.84 6.74
C SER A 342 4.84 -15.29 5.26
N THR A 343 4.24 -14.56 4.33
CA THR A 343 4.27 -14.89 2.89
C THR A 343 5.58 -14.47 2.25
N THR A 344 6.08 -13.28 2.59
CA THR A 344 7.38 -12.80 2.09
C THR A 344 8.54 -13.62 2.65
N ASP A 345 8.49 -14.03 3.93
CA ASP A 345 9.53 -14.86 4.55
C ASP A 345 9.66 -16.23 3.89
N ARG A 346 8.53 -16.90 3.61
CA ARG A 346 8.54 -18.20 2.91
C ARG A 346 9.10 -18.09 1.49
N ALA A 347 8.62 -17.12 0.73
CA ALA A 347 9.11 -16.88 -0.63
C ALA A 347 10.60 -16.51 -0.62
N PHE A 348 11.00 -15.67 0.33
CA PHE A 348 12.36 -15.20 0.50
C PHE A 348 13.31 -16.35 0.88
N SER A 349 12.97 -17.18 1.86
CA SER A 349 13.78 -18.33 2.30
C SER A 349 14.05 -19.31 1.16
N LEU A 350 13.09 -19.53 0.24
CA LEU A 350 13.28 -20.34 -0.96
C LEU A 350 14.26 -19.69 -1.95
N LEU A 351 14.23 -18.35 -2.04
CA LEU A 351 15.07 -17.60 -2.99
C LEU A 351 16.51 -17.40 -2.50
N VAL A 352 16.76 -17.45 -1.18
CA VAL A 352 18.09 -17.11 -0.60
C VAL A 352 18.76 -18.28 0.10
N SER A 353 18.16 -19.48 0.11
CA SER A 353 18.76 -20.66 0.75
C SER A 353 20.11 -21.02 0.14
N ASP A 354 21.15 -21.12 0.97
CA ASP A 354 22.52 -21.50 0.56
C ASP A 354 22.65 -23.03 0.31
N ASN A 355 21.58 -23.81 0.52
CA ASN A 355 21.58 -25.25 0.27
C ASN A 355 21.75 -25.53 -1.24
N TRP A 356 22.68 -26.41 -1.59
CA TRP A 356 22.97 -26.78 -2.98
C TRP A 356 21.75 -27.35 -3.73
N LEU A 357 20.88 -28.11 -3.05
CA LEU A 357 19.63 -28.61 -3.63
C LEU A 357 18.67 -27.48 -3.94
N ALA A 358 18.58 -26.49 -3.04
CA ALA A 358 17.77 -25.29 -3.27
C ALA A 358 18.29 -24.47 -4.46
N GLY A 359 19.62 -24.36 -4.59
CA GLY A 359 20.26 -23.71 -5.75
C GLY A 359 19.97 -24.44 -7.06
N LEU A 360 20.04 -25.78 -7.06
CA LEU A 360 19.69 -26.60 -8.23
C LEU A 360 18.20 -26.46 -8.58
N PHE A 361 17.33 -26.51 -7.59
CA PHE A 361 15.88 -26.32 -7.77
C PHE A 361 15.60 -24.92 -8.35
N ARG A 362 16.21 -23.87 -7.78
CA ARG A 362 16.04 -22.47 -8.21
C ARG A 362 16.44 -22.25 -9.66
N THR A 363 17.56 -22.83 -10.10
CA THR A 363 18.10 -22.59 -11.43
C THR A 363 17.54 -23.53 -12.50
N ARG A 364 17.06 -24.72 -12.16
CA ARG A 364 16.60 -25.71 -13.16
C ARG A 364 15.09 -25.96 -13.16
N VAL A 365 14.43 -25.82 -12.01
CA VAL A 365 13.05 -26.26 -11.81
C VAL A 365 12.10 -25.10 -11.56
N LEU A 366 12.47 -24.16 -10.69
CA LEU A 366 11.60 -23.05 -10.25
C LEU A 366 11.06 -22.23 -11.43
N ALA A 367 11.92 -21.86 -12.39
CA ALA A 367 11.49 -21.06 -13.54
C ALA A 367 10.46 -21.79 -14.41
N LYS A 368 10.59 -23.13 -14.59
CA LYS A 368 9.64 -23.95 -15.34
C LYS A 368 8.32 -24.09 -14.59
N ILE A 369 8.37 -24.33 -13.28
CA ILE A 369 7.17 -24.40 -12.43
C ILE A 369 6.44 -23.05 -12.46
N MET A 370 7.15 -21.93 -12.32
CA MET A 370 6.54 -20.61 -12.39
C MET A 370 5.91 -20.33 -13.75
N ALA A 371 6.59 -20.68 -14.86
CA ALA A 371 6.05 -20.54 -16.20
C ALA A 371 4.76 -21.37 -16.37
N PHE A 372 4.74 -22.62 -15.90
CA PHE A 372 3.55 -23.48 -15.92
C PHE A 372 2.45 -22.94 -15.00
N ALA A 373 2.77 -22.58 -13.76
CA ALA A 373 1.80 -22.00 -12.82
C ALA A 373 1.15 -20.73 -13.39
N MET A 374 1.96 -19.87 -14.03
CA MET A 374 1.48 -18.65 -14.66
C MET A 374 0.69 -18.89 -15.97
N SER A 375 0.63 -20.13 -16.50
CA SER A 375 -0.31 -20.50 -17.56
C SER A 375 -1.74 -20.74 -17.05
N LEU A 376 -1.92 -20.95 -15.73
CA LEU A 376 -3.20 -21.20 -15.10
C LEU A 376 -3.85 -19.88 -14.64
N ASP A 377 -5.02 -19.55 -15.19
CA ASP A 377 -5.71 -18.28 -14.93
C ASP A 377 -5.95 -18.01 -13.45
N ARG A 378 -6.37 -19.03 -12.70
CA ARG A 378 -6.61 -18.89 -11.24
C ARG A 378 -5.35 -18.49 -10.47
N ILE A 379 -4.20 -19.06 -10.83
CA ILE A 379 -2.92 -18.77 -10.19
C ILE A 379 -2.44 -17.38 -10.59
N ARG A 380 -2.58 -17.00 -11.85
CA ARG A 380 -2.25 -15.64 -12.32
C ARG A 380 -3.06 -14.59 -11.60
N LEU A 381 -4.37 -14.76 -11.50
CA LEU A 381 -5.28 -13.84 -10.80
C LEU A 381 -4.92 -13.73 -9.32
N PHE A 382 -4.64 -14.86 -8.66
CA PHE A 382 -4.21 -14.88 -7.27
C PHE A 382 -2.86 -14.14 -7.09
N ALA A 383 -1.88 -14.42 -7.94
CA ALA A 383 -0.57 -13.77 -7.90
C ALA A 383 -0.68 -12.26 -8.12
N PHE A 384 -1.46 -11.82 -9.12
CA PHE A 384 -1.69 -10.40 -9.36
C PHE A 384 -2.36 -9.73 -8.16
N ARG A 385 -3.47 -10.28 -7.65
CA ARG A 385 -4.18 -9.72 -6.49
C ARG A 385 -3.29 -9.59 -5.26
N THR A 386 -2.37 -10.55 -5.07
CA THR A 386 -1.43 -10.55 -3.95
C THR A 386 -0.35 -9.48 -4.12
N ILE A 387 0.32 -9.43 -5.26
CA ILE A 387 1.42 -8.50 -5.53
C ILE A 387 0.90 -7.06 -5.64
N SER A 388 -0.19 -6.85 -6.39
CA SER A 388 -0.81 -5.54 -6.57
C SER A 388 -1.55 -5.00 -5.34
N GLN A 389 -1.68 -5.83 -4.30
CA GLN A 389 -2.42 -5.55 -3.06
C GLN A 389 -3.91 -5.24 -3.25
N THR A 390 -4.48 -5.55 -4.43
CA THR A 390 -5.92 -5.44 -4.68
C THR A 390 -6.71 -6.57 -4.04
N GLY A 391 -6.05 -7.61 -3.52
CA GLY A 391 -6.64 -8.75 -2.82
C GLY A 391 -6.68 -8.63 -1.29
N ILE A 392 -6.28 -7.49 -0.72
CA ILE A 392 -6.42 -7.25 0.72
C ILE A 392 -7.90 -7.13 1.08
N ARG A 393 -8.31 -7.85 2.13
CA ARG A 393 -9.71 -7.90 2.59
C ARG A 393 -9.78 -8.06 4.10
N TYR A 394 -10.92 -7.63 4.68
CA TYR A 394 -11.19 -7.60 6.12
C TYR A 394 -12.47 -8.36 6.50
N PRO A 395 -12.61 -9.66 6.19
CA PRO A 395 -13.85 -10.39 6.41
C PRO A 395 -14.22 -10.55 7.91
N GLN A 396 -13.23 -10.44 8.80
CA GLN A 396 -13.41 -10.55 10.24
C GLN A 396 -13.51 -9.19 10.95
N SER A 397 -13.53 -8.09 10.19
CA SER A 397 -13.70 -6.76 10.78
C SER A 397 -15.10 -6.60 11.36
N ALA A 398 -15.21 -5.95 12.51
CA ALA A 398 -16.50 -5.53 13.07
C ALA A 398 -17.28 -4.60 12.11
N LEU A 399 -16.57 -3.97 11.17
CA LEU A 399 -17.16 -3.09 10.14
C LEU A 399 -17.62 -3.86 8.89
N SER A 400 -17.62 -5.19 8.88
CA SER A 400 -17.99 -6.00 7.71
C SER A 400 -19.26 -6.78 8.00
N GLU A 401 -20.35 -6.46 7.27
CA GLU A 401 -21.64 -7.14 7.41
C GLU A 401 -22.21 -7.51 6.04
N THR A 402 -22.43 -8.81 5.82
CA THR A 402 -23.11 -9.31 4.62
C THR A 402 -24.46 -9.86 5.01
N LEU A 403 -25.52 -9.27 4.45
CA LEU A 403 -26.89 -9.71 4.69
C LEU A 403 -27.18 -11.07 4.03
N ALA A 404 -28.14 -11.78 4.55
CA ALA A 404 -28.58 -13.07 4.01
C ALA A 404 -29.03 -12.95 2.53
N GLY A 405 -28.89 -14.04 1.77
CA GLY A 405 -29.31 -14.12 0.37
C GLY A 405 -28.25 -13.73 -0.67
N LEU A 406 -27.14 -13.10 -0.27
CA LEU A 406 -26.04 -12.82 -1.19
C LEU A 406 -25.22 -14.10 -1.44
N ARG A 407 -24.96 -14.42 -2.73
CA ARG A 407 -24.19 -15.62 -3.14
C ARG A 407 -22.75 -15.55 -2.64
N ASP A 408 -22.16 -16.70 -2.30
CA ASP A 408 -20.77 -16.77 -1.83
C ASP A 408 -19.74 -16.32 -2.86
N SER A 409 -20.05 -16.42 -4.14
CA SER A 409 -19.19 -15.96 -5.23
C SER A 409 -19.20 -14.44 -5.42
N ALA A 410 -20.22 -13.74 -4.89
CA ALA A 410 -20.33 -12.29 -5.01
C ALA A 410 -19.31 -11.57 -4.10
N PRO A 411 -18.94 -10.32 -4.40
CA PRO A 411 -18.19 -9.48 -3.47
C PRO A 411 -18.94 -9.39 -2.12
N ARG A 412 -18.21 -9.58 -1.03
CA ARG A 412 -18.78 -9.59 0.33
C ARG A 412 -18.24 -8.43 1.15
N ALA A 413 -18.88 -8.18 2.27
CA ALA A 413 -18.36 -7.21 3.24
C ALA A 413 -16.93 -7.57 3.68
N GLY A 414 -16.09 -6.56 3.73
CA GLY A 414 -14.65 -6.67 3.96
C GLY A 414 -13.82 -6.81 2.68
N ASP A 415 -14.40 -7.16 1.54
CA ASP A 415 -13.68 -7.19 0.27
C ASP A 415 -13.45 -5.76 -0.26
N ARG A 416 -12.32 -5.55 -0.95
CA ARG A 416 -12.20 -4.39 -1.83
C ARG A 416 -13.23 -4.54 -2.96
N PHE A 417 -14.06 -3.52 -3.17
CA PHE A 417 -15.04 -3.56 -4.25
C PHE A 417 -14.35 -3.71 -5.61
N PRO A 418 -14.85 -4.57 -6.52
CA PRO A 418 -14.21 -4.81 -7.81
C PRO A 418 -14.23 -3.55 -8.68
N TRP A 419 -13.21 -3.40 -9.50
CA TRP A 419 -13.19 -2.38 -10.53
C TRP A 419 -14.17 -2.76 -11.65
N LEU A 420 -15.04 -1.79 -12.03
CA LEU A 420 -16.09 -1.96 -13.01
C LEU A 420 -16.11 -0.79 -14.00
N ARG A 421 -16.51 -1.10 -15.22
CA ARG A 421 -16.84 -0.10 -16.25
C ARG A 421 -18.33 -0.17 -16.51
N LEU A 422 -19.06 0.81 -16.01
CA LEU A 422 -20.51 0.80 -16.00
C LEU A 422 -21.09 1.98 -16.79
N ARG A 423 -22.28 1.78 -17.32
CA ARG A 423 -23.11 2.82 -17.95
C ARG A 423 -24.12 3.30 -16.90
N PHE A 424 -24.14 4.59 -16.63
CA PHE A 424 -25.02 5.21 -15.63
C PHE A 424 -26.22 5.92 -16.23
N GLN A 425 -26.18 6.20 -17.55
CA GLN A 425 -27.30 6.78 -18.28
C GLN A 425 -27.53 6.01 -19.59
N PRO A 426 -28.79 5.89 -20.06
CA PRO A 426 -29.07 5.25 -21.33
C PRO A 426 -28.24 5.85 -22.47
N ASN A 427 -27.68 4.98 -23.31
CA ASN A 427 -26.86 5.35 -24.47
C ASN A 427 -25.58 6.16 -24.18
N SER A 428 -25.18 6.35 -22.92
CA SER A 428 -23.88 6.96 -22.58
C SER A 428 -22.73 5.93 -22.75
N PRO A 429 -21.46 6.37 -22.90
CA PRO A 429 -20.34 5.46 -22.84
C PRO A 429 -20.22 4.83 -21.44
N THR A 430 -19.54 3.68 -21.35
CA THR A 430 -19.21 3.08 -20.03
C THR A 430 -18.12 3.92 -19.36
N GLU A 431 -18.30 4.17 -18.09
CA GLU A 431 -17.39 4.95 -17.25
C GLU A 431 -16.70 4.08 -16.21
N ASN A 432 -15.52 4.50 -15.77
CA ASN A 432 -14.82 3.88 -14.63
C ASN A 432 -15.57 4.21 -13.34
N LEU A 433 -16.14 3.20 -12.66
CA LEU A 433 -16.84 3.39 -11.40
C LEU A 433 -15.97 4.12 -10.36
N PHE A 434 -14.68 3.75 -10.24
CA PHE A 434 -13.81 4.35 -9.23
C PHE A 434 -13.59 5.86 -9.44
N ALA A 435 -13.73 6.36 -10.65
CA ALA A 435 -13.69 7.81 -10.90
C ALA A 435 -14.95 8.55 -10.40
N ARG A 436 -16.04 7.84 -10.15
CA ARG A 436 -17.27 8.40 -9.60
C ARG A 436 -17.35 8.32 -8.07
N LEU A 437 -16.59 7.40 -7.48
CA LEU A 437 -16.57 7.27 -6.02
C LEU A 437 -15.88 8.47 -5.39
N ASP A 438 -16.39 8.86 -4.23
CA ASP A 438 -15.80 9.90 -3.39
C ASP A 438 -15.25 9.24 -2.11
N ASP A 439 -13.93 9.18 -1.98
CA ASP A 439 -13.27 8.56 -0.83
C ASP A 439 -13.30 9.41 0.45
N THR A 440 -13.91 10.60 0.40
CA THR A 440 -14.20 11.39 1.60
C THR A 440 -15.54 10.99 2.23
N ARG A 441 -16.36 10.20 1.53
CA ARG A 441 -17.71 9.80 1.90
C ARG A 441 -17.88 8.28 1.83
N PHE A 442 -18.96 7.79 2.41
CA PHE A 442 -19.47 6.46 2.08
C PHE A 442 -20.13 6.49 0.70
N ASN A 443 -20.04 5.39 -0.03
CA ASN A 443 -20.66 5.29 -1.35
C ASN A 443 -21.63 4.09 -1.38
N LEU A 444 -22.91 4.36 -1.53
CA LEU A 444 -23.95 3.34 -1.66
C LEU A 444 -24.21 3.08 -3.14
N ILE A 445 -23.97 1.85 -3.58
CA ILE A 445 -24.20 1.43 -4.97
C ILE A 445 -25.44 0.56 -5.00
N ALA A 446 -26.51 1.03 -5.62
CA ALA A 446 -27.75 0.29 -5.88
C ALA A 446 -27.68 -0.29 -7.30
N ILE A 447 -27.85 -1.61 -7.45
CA ILE A 447 -27.67 -2.33 -8.72
C ILE A 447 -28.94 -3.08 -9.06
N GLY A 448 -29.56 -2.75 -10.22
CA GLY A 448 -30.78 -3.37 -10.69
C GLY A 448 -31.97 -3.15 -9.75
N GLN A 449 -31.93 -2.12 -8.94
CA GLN A 449 -33.01 -1.67 -8.06
C GLN A 449 -32.88 -0.16 -7.83
N PRO A 450 -33.99 0.54 -7.52
CA PRO A 450 -33.95 1.98 -7.28
C PRO A 450 -33.20 2.31 -5.99
N ALA A 451 -32.54 3.46 -5.97
CA ALA A 451 -32.07 4.06 -4.75
C ALA A 451 -33.20 4.65 -3.91
N PRO A 452 -33.06 4.81 -2.59
CA PRO A 452 -34.04 5.48 -1.75
C PRO A 452 -34.23 6.93 -2.23
N ALA A 453 -35.48 7.30 -2.57
CA ALA A 453 -35.82 8.61 -3.15
C ALA A 453 -35.42 9.78 -2.23
N ASP A 454 -35.61 9.61 -0.93
CA ASP A 454 -35.27 10.62 0.10
C ASP A 454 -33.86 10.44 0.69
N GLY A 455 -33.01 9.64 0.03
CA GLY A 455 -31.71 9.28 0.55
C GLY A 455 -31.77 8.33 1.75
N VAL A 456 -30.72 8.32 2.59
CA VAL A 456 -30.70 7.56 3.84
C VAL A 456 -30.70 8.54 5.00
N PRO A 457 -31.79 8.60 5.80
CA PRO A 457 -31.89 9.54 6.92
C PRO A 457 -30.68 9.47 7.86
N GLY A 458 -30.21 10.63 8.30
CA GLY A 458 -29.08 10.75 9.23
C GLY A 458 -27.70 10.64 8.63
N LEU A 459 -27.56 10.22 7.37
CA LEU A 459 -26.25 10.14 6.70
C LEU A 459 -25.91 11.38 5.84
N GLY A 460 -26.92 12.11 5.34
CA GLY A 460 -26.73 13.38 4.64
C GLY A 460 -25.49 13.43 3.74
N ASP A 461 -24.64 14.42 3.98
CA ASP A 461 -23.39 14.62 3.23
C ASP A 461 -22.32 13.53 3.43
N LEU A 462 -22.47 12.65 4.40
CA LEU A 462 -21.55 11.51 4.58
C LEU A 462 -21.77 10.40 3.55
N LEU A 463 -22.91 10.41 2.82
CA LEU A 463 -23.29 9.36 1.88
C LEU A 463 -23.43 9.90 0.46
N ARG A 464 -22.79 9.23 -0.49
CA ARG A 464 -23.05 9.40 -1.93
C ARG A 464 -23.74 8.16 -2.48
N ILE A 465 -24.81 8.36 -3.23
CA ILE A 465 -25.60 7.26 -3.79
C ILE A 465 -25.34 7.17 -5.30
N HIS A 466 -25.13 5.94 -5.78
CA HIS A 466 -24.93 5.62 -7.19
C HIS A 466 -25.93 4.56 -7.59
N GLU A 467 -26.80 4.89 -8.53
CA GLU A 467 -27.73 3.94 -9.12
C GLU A 467 -27.14 3.38 -10.41
N VAL A 468 -27.10 2.06 -10.51
CA VAL A 468 -26.63 1.33 -11.69
C VAL A 468 -27.84 0.71 -12.38
N PRO A 469 -28.28 1.27 -13.52
CA PRO A 469 -29.47 0.78 -14.23
C PRO A 469 -29.20 -0.58 -14.86
N SER A 470 -30.25 -1.34 -15.08
CA SER A 470 -30.22 -2.56 -15.90
C SER A 470 -29.95 -2.19 -17.36
N ASP A 471 -28.84 -2.68 -17.91
CA ASP A 471 -28.36 -2.43 -19.27
C ASP A 471 -27.49 -3.61 -19.71
N ALA A 472 -27.58 -4.02 -20.96
CA ALA A 472 -26.85 -5.19 -21.49
C ALA A 472 -25.32 -5.07 -21.37
N ALA A 473 -24.76 -3.84 -21.35
CA ALA A 473 -23.34 -3.64 -21.11
C ALA A 473 -23.02 -3.83 -19.62
N ASN A 474 -23.87 -3.32 -18.72
CA ASN A 474 -23.73 -3.48 -17.28
C ASN A 474 -23.89 -4.94 -16.88
N ASP A 475 -24.87 -5.67 -17.45
CA ASP A 475 -25.13 -7.09 -17.14
C ASP A 475 -23.89 -7.97 -17.40
N ARG A 476 -23.20 -7.71 -18.52
CA ARG A 476 -21.94 -8.42 -18.83
C ARG A 476 -20.82 -8.11 -17.84
N GLU A 477 -20.68 -6.85 -17.48
CA GLU A 477 -19.63 -6.41 -16.54
C GLU A 477 -19.91 -6.88 -15.11
N LEU A 478 -21.16 -6.84 -14.67
CA LEU A 478 -21.59 -7.36 -13.38
C LEU A 478 -21.43 -8.88 -13.29
N ALA A 479 -21.77 -9.61 -14.36
CA ALA A 479 -21.54 -11.06 -14.43
C ALA A 479 -20.05 -11.42 -14.37
N ARG A 480 -19.17 -10.66 -15.06
CA ARG A 480 -17.72 -10.79 -14.97
C ARG A 480 -17.22 -10.64 -13.52
N ALA A 481 -17.77 -9.69 -12.80
CA ALA A 481 -17.42 -9.42 -11.41
C ALA A 481 -18.20 -10.28 -10.39
N GLN A 482 -19.05 -11.20 -10.87
CA GLN A 482 -19.92 -12.06 -10.05
C GLN A 482 -20.89 -11.30 -9.15
N ILE A 483 -21.31 -10.11 -9.57
CA ILE A 483 -22.26 -9.27 -8.85
C ILE A 483 -23.68 -9.66 -9.28
N PRO A 484 -24.54 -10.10 -8.33
CA PRO A 484 -25.94 -10.45 -8.64
C PRO A 484 -26.78 -9.18 -8.85
N GLN A 485 -27.93 -9.38 -9.52
CA GLN A 485 -28.97 -8.37 -9.66
C GLN A 485 -30.32 -8.98 -9.17
N PRO A 486 -31.06 -8.29 -8.32
CA PRO A 486 -30.70 -7.04 -7.64
C PRO A 486 -29.62 -7.25 -6.56
N SER A 487 -28.85 -6.20 -6.27
CA SER A 487 -27.94 -6.15 -5.14
C SER A 487 -27.60 -4.70 -4.74
N PHE A 488 -27.02 -4.52 -3.55
CA PHE A 488 -26.47 -3.24 -3.13
C PHE A 488 -25.17 -3.43 -2.34
N TYR A 489 -24.35 -2.40 -2.38
CA TYR A 489 -23.06 -2.36 -1.68
C TYR A 489 -22.86 -0.98 -1.07
N LEU A 490 -22.69 -0.90 0.24
CA LEU A 490 -22.22 0.30 0.92
C LEU A 490 -20.69 0.22 1.05
N LEU A 491 -20.01 1.07 0.32
CA LEU A 491 -18.56 1.15 0.38
C LEU A 491 -18.13 2.17 1.44
N ARG A 492 -17.14 1.78 2.20
CA ARG A 492 -16.41 2.65 3.12
C ARG A 492 -15.54 3.63 2.31
N PRO A 493 -15.09 4.75 2.92
CA PRO A 493 -14.20 5.69 2.26
C PRO A 493 -12.90 5.05 1.72
N ASP A 494 -12.42 3.98 2.34
CA ASP A 494 -11.26 3.22 1.87
C ASP A 494 -11.55 2.22 0.73
N GLY A 495 -12.76 2.25 0.15
CA GLY A 495 -13.16 1.43 -0.99
C GLY A 495 -13.44 -0.04 -0.66
N HIS A 496 -13.45 -0.42 0.62
CA HIS A 496 -13.90 -1.74 1.04
C HIS A 496 -15.41 -1.76 1.26
N VAL A 497 -16.02 -2.91 1.00
CA VAL A 497 -17.43 -3.13 1.26
C VAL A 497 -17.67 -3.18 2.76
N GLY A 498 -18.48 -2.29 3.29
CA GLY A 498 -18.92 -2.31 4.68
C GLY A 498 -20.16 -3.18 4.84
N LEU A 499 -21.21 -2.88 4.06
CA LEU A 499 -22.48 -3.63 4.06
C LEU A 499 -22.80 -4.08 2.65
N ALA A 500 -23.28 -5.32 2.49
CA ALA A 500 -23.74 -5.86 1.20
C ALA A 500 -25.01 -6.70 1.37
N GLY A 501 -25.90 -6.66 0.37
CA GLY A 501 -27.14 -7.45 0.35
C GLY A 501 -27.80 -7.48 -1.03
N THR A 502 -28.88 -8.24 -1.14
CA THR A 502 -29.68 -8.36 -2.38
C THR A 502 -30.74 -7.26 -2.49
N HIS A 503 -31.38 -6.90 -1.40
CA HIS A 503 -32.42 -5.87 -1.37
C HIS A 503 -31.93 -4.68 -0.54
N LEU A 504 -31.98 -3.50 -1.13
CA LEU A 504 -31.63 -2.26 -0.47
C LEU A 504 -32.77 -1.80 0.44
N ASP A 505 -32.45 -1.79 1.73
CA ASP A 505 -33.34 -1.25 2.78
C ASP A 505 -32.57 -0.14 3.52
N ALA A 506 -33.16 1.05 3.54
CA ALA A 506 -32.58 2.20 4.23
C ALA A 506 -32.43 1.95 5.74
N ALA A 507 -33.37 1.21 6.36
CA ALA A 507 -33.25 0.85 7.78
C ALA A 507 -32.03 -0.05 8.07
N ALA A 508 -31.70 -0.97 7.17
CA ALA A 508 -30.48 -1.80 7.30
C ALA A 508 -29.20 -0.95 7.20
N VAL A 509 -29.18 0.05 6.30
CA VAL A 509 -28.05 0.98 6.18
C VAL A 509 -27.90 1.85 7.43
N ILE A 510 -29.02 2.37 7.98
CA ILE A 510 -29.02 3.17 9.21
C ILE A 510 -28.53 2.33 10.40
N ARG A 511 -29.04 1.11 10.56
CA ARG A 511 -28.61 0.20 11.62
C ARG A 511 -27.11 -0.09 11.53
N TYR A 512 -26.60 -0.42 10.33
CA TYR A 512 -25.17 -0.63 10.10
C TYR A 512 -24.36 0.62 10.48
N ALA A 513 -24.81 1.81 10.08
CA ALA A 513 -24.12 3.06 10.36
C ALA A 513 -24.07 3.38 11.88
N SER A 514 -25.16 3.12 12.62
CA SER A 514 -25.21 3.36 14.07
C SER A 514 -24.46 2.28 14.86
N GLU A 515 -24.69 0.99 14.56
CA GLU A 515 -24.16 -0.11 15.38
C GLU A 515 -22.72 -0.47 15.03
N ARG A 516 -22.34 -0.43 13.75
CA ARG A 516 -21.01 -0.85 13.28
C ARG A 516 -20.05 0.31 13.10
N LEU A 517 -20.52 1.43 12.55
CA LEU A 517 -19.68 2.60 12.34
C LEU A 517 -19.70 3.56 13.54
N HIS A 518 -20.58 3.33 14.51
CA HIS A 518 -20.76 4.18 15.69
C HIS A 518 -21.02 5.65 15.31
N LEU A 519 -21.73 5.87 14.18
CA LEU A 519 -22.10 7.22 13.75
C LEU A 519 -23.19 7.77 14.68
N GLY A 520 -23.04 9.04 15.08
CA GLY A 520 -24.07 9.77 15.82
C GLY A 520 -25.22 10.17 14.90
N ILE A 521 -26.09 9.23 14.56
CA ILE A 521 -27.27 9.48 13.74
C ILE A 521 -28.36 10.10 14.62
N ASN A 522 -28.50 11.43 14.58
CA ASN A 522 -29.56 12.14 15.28
C ASN A 522 -30.89 11.81 14.63
N GLY A 523 -31.72 11.01 15.28
CA GLY A 523 -33.14 10.82 14.85
C GLY A 523 -33.66 9.40 14.76
N VAL A 524 -33.14 8.45 15.54
CA VAL A 524 -33.86 7.18 15.82
C VAL A 524 -34.06 7.07 17.31
#